data_eddb94b7a2e12e40f90fe0b7f185b451
#
_entry.id   eddb94b7a2e12e40f90fe0b7f185b451
#
_cell.length_a   1.000
_cell.length_b   1.000
_cell.length_c   1.000
_cell.angle_alpha   90.00
_cell.angle_beta   90.00
_cell.angle_gamma   90.00
#
_symmetry.space_group_name_H-M   'P 1'
#
loop_
_entity.id
_entity.type
_entity.pdbx_description
1 polymer ?
#
loop_
_entity_poly.entity_id
_entity_poly.type
_entity_poly.pdbx_seq_one_letter_code
_entity_poly.pdbx_strand_id
1 'polypeptide(L)'
;FEDATATLDVKLRIGISEKNRLGHNVVGYINNNAPTTVILGAHFDHLGYGEDGNSMIRTGEMNIHNGADDNASGTAALIELARKLKGSDAKNNNYLFIAFSGEELGLFGSKYYVDNPTIDLKNANYMINMDMVGRLNDSSNTITVGGYGTSPSWGDFYTSYALQGRKQELYIKIDSSGSGPSDHTSFYRKDIPVLFYFTGLHSDYHKPSDDADKVNYKGEEKIIEHIYTIIEAFDKSPKLSFAKTREAQTTTSARFSVSMGIMPDYTYGGSGVKADGVSDGKPAIKAGLRAGDIIIKMGDNNIASLENYMQALGKFKKGDKVKVKYKRGNEELETTVEF
;
A
#
# COMPACT_ATOMS: atom_id res chain seq x y z
N PHE A 1 -30.00 30.23 -10.16
CA PHE A 1 -30.94 31.31 -9.82
C PHE A 1 -30.57 32.53 -10.68
N GLU A 2 -31.36 32.81 -11.69
CA GLU A 2 -31.10 33.92 -12.61
C GLU A 2 -31.80 35.22 -12.20
N ASP A 3 -32.66 35.17 -11.17
CA ASP A 3 -33.42 36.35 -10.71
C ASP A 3 -32.77 36.94 -9.44
N ALA A 4 -32.04 38.01 -9.58
CA ALA A 4 -31.38 38.72 -8.49
C ALA A 4 -32.39 39.42 -7.53
N THR A 5 -33.68 39.42 -7.83
CA THR A 5 -34.73 40.05 -7.02
C THR A 5 -35.52 39.01 -6.18
N ALA A 6 -35.27 37.73 -6.42
CA ALA A 6 -35.93 36.64 -5.66
C ALA A 6 -35.30 36.52 -4.27
N THR A 7 -36.07 36.73 -3.23
CA THR A 7 -35.70 36.40 -1.83
C THR A 7 -36.29 35.06 -1.47
N LEU A 8 -35.40 34.14 -1.10
CA LEU A 8 -35.79 32.78 -0.63
C LEU A 8 -35.41 32.64 0.84
N ASP A 9 -36.40 32.52 1.69
CA ASP A 9 -36.17 32.16 3.11
C ASP A 9 -35.92 30.63 3.21
N VAL A 10 -34.67 30.24 3.49
CA VAL A 10 -34.27 28.84 3.66
C VAL A 10 -34.06 28.57 5.15
N LYS A 11 -34.91 27.70 5.73
CA LYS A 11 -34.66 27.11 7.06
C LYS A 11 -33.91 25.78 6.89
N LEU A 12 -32.66 25.73 7.33
CA LEU A 12 -31.85 24.51 7.37
C LEU A 12 -31.89 23.94 8.79
N ARG A 13 -32.20 22.65 8.90
CA ARG A 13 -32.05 21.87 10.13
C ARG A 13 -30.99 20.81 9.86
N ILE A 14 -29.78 21.03 10.36
CA ILE A 14 -28.64 20.12 10.17
C ILE A 14 -28.50 19.30 11.44
N GLY A 15 -28.54 17.97 11.30
CA GLY A 15 -28.19 17.02 12.35
C GLY A 15 -26.91 16.29 11.96
N ILE A 16 -25.97 16.14 12.89
CA ILE A 16 -24.80 15.28 12.75
C ILE A 16 -25.09 14.01 13.53
N SER A 17 -25.02 12.86 12.87
CA SER A 17 -25.07 11.56 13.53
C SER A 17 -23.70 10.89 13.42
N GLU A 18 -23.15 10.41 14.53
CA GLU A 18 -21.96 9.58 14.54
C GLU A 18 -22.38 8.12 14.38
N LYS A 19 -21.73 7.42 13.43
CA LYS A 19 -21.84 5.98 13.26
C LYS A 19 -20.49 5.36 13.63
N ASN A 20 -20.43 4.73 14.79
CA ASN A 20 -19.25 4.00 15.22
C ASN A 20 -19.25 2.59 14.60
N ARG A 21 -18.11 2.20 14.04
CA ARG A 21 -17.83 0.84 13.61
C ARG A 21 -16.71 0.27 14.48
N LEU A 22 -16.85 -0.99 14.88
CA LEU A 22 -15.83 -1.69 15.65
C LEU A 22 -15.09 -2.65 14.71
N GLY A 23 -13.77 -2.45 14.58
CA GLY A 23 -12.86 -3.36 13.90
C GLY A 23 -12.08 -4.22 14.90
N HIS A 24 -11.63 -5.39 14.47
CA HIS A 24 -10.82 -6.30 15.29
C HIS A 24 -9.62 -6.76 14.50
N ASN A 25 -8.41 -6.62 15.04
CA ASN A 25 -7.25 -7.33 14.53
C ASN A 25 -7.31 -8.80 15.01
N VAL A 26 -6.87 -9.72 14.16
CA VAL A 26 -6.70 -11.13 14.54
C VAL A 26 -5.21 -11.38 14.75
N VAL A 27 -4.86 -11.91 15.93
CA VAL A 27 -3.47 -12.10 16.34
C VAL A 27 -3.19 -13.56 16.62
N GLY A 28 -2.18 -14.12 15.95
CA GLY A 28 -1.65 -15.46 16.20
C GLY A 28 -0.20 -15.38 16.70
N TYR A 29 0.21 -16.31 17.56
CA TYR A 29 1.55 -16.30 18.14
C TYR A 29 2.16 -17.68 18.21
N ILE A 30 3.40 -17.84 17.72
CA ILE A 30 4.24 -19.02 17.92
C ILE A 30 5.32 -18.64 18.93
N ASN A 31 5.25 -19.24 20.11
CA ASN A 31 6.23 -19.04 21.16
C ASN A 31 7.33 -20.10 21.06
N ASN A 32 8.51 -19.68 20.66
CA ASN A 32 9.74 -20.50 20.65
C ASN A 32 10.62 -20.26 21.88
N ASN A 33 10.15 -19.49 22.87
CA ASN A 33 10.92 -19.02 24.01
C ASN A 33 12.18 -18.21 23.60
N ALA A 34 12.10 -17.53 22.47
CA ALA A 34 13.18 -16.72 21.93
C ALA A 34 13.16 -15.31 22.51
N PRO A 35 14.33 -14.59 22.53
CA PRO A 35 14.43 -13.25 23.08
C PRO A 35 13.77 -12.18 22.17
N THR A 36 13.60 -12.49 20.89
CA THR A 36 13.05 -11.57 19.88
C THR A 36 11.87 -12.17 19.16
N THR A 37 11.06 -11.29 18.54
CA THR A 37 9.86 -11.67 17.80
C THR A 37 9.89 -11.07 16.39
N VAL A 38 9.71 -11.90 15.39
CA VAL A 38 9.42 -11.47 14.01
C VAL A 38 7.92 -11.27 13.88
N ILE A 39 7.53 -10.14 13.29
CA ILE A 39 6.13 -9.79 13.05
C ILE A 39 5.82 -9.97 11.57
N LEU A 40 4.73 -10.68 11.27
CA LEU A 40 4.21 -10.83 9.92
C LEU A 40 2.80 -10.25 9.89
N GLY A 41 2.50 -9.43 8.90
CA GLY A 41 1.23 -8.73 8.80
C GLY A 41 0.65 -8.72 7.40
N ALA A 42 -0.68 -8.67 7.36
CA ALA A 42 -1.49 -8.39 6.19
C ALA A 42 -2.83 -7.84 6.66
N HIS A 43 -3.45 -6.92 5.95
CA HIS A 43 -4.83 -6.55 6.29
C HIS A 43 -5.81 -7.56 5.68
N PHE A 44 -6.97 -7.70 6.33
CA PHE A 44 -8.02 -8.63 5.88
C PHE A 44 -9.35 -7.94 5.61
N ASP A 45 -9.43 -6.65 5.93
CA ASP A 45 -10.56 -5.83 5.51
C ASP A 45 -10.44 -5.45 4.04
N HIS A 46 -11.57 -5.15 3.42
CA HIS A 46 -11.66 -4.58 2.09
C HIS A 46 -12.89 -3.68 2.01
N LEU A 47 -13.27 -3.24 0.80
CA LEU A 47 -14.21 -2.14 0.57
C LEU A 47 -15.69 -2.48 0.80
N GLY A 48 -16.04 -3.74 1.11
CA GLY A 48 -17.44 -4.15 1.26
C GLY A 48 -18.25 -3.90 -0.01
N TYR A 49 -19.25 -3.05 0.05
CA TYR A 49 -20.02 -2.58 -1.11
C TYR A 49 -19.50 -1.27 -1.72
N GLY A 50 -18.34 -0.79 -1.27
CA GLY A 50 -17.76 0.48 -1.71
C GLY A 50 -18.42 1.70 -1.08
N GLU A 51 -19.15 1.52 0.03
CA GLU A 51 -19.93 2.56 0.72
C GLU A 51 -19.08 3.68 1.32
N ASP A 52 -17.80 3.44 1.60
CA ASP A 52 -16.88 4.43 2.15
C ASP A 52 -16.23 5.32 1.08
N GLY A 53 -16.56 5.08 -0.21
CA GLY A 53 -16.13 5.93 -1.32
C GLY A 53 -14.73 5.58 -1.86
N ASN A 54 -14.14 4.47 -1.45
CA ASN A 54 -12.83 3.98 -1.90
C ASN A 54 -12.92 3.17 -3.20
N SER A 55 -14.15 2.78 -3.62
CA SER A 55 -14.36 2.03 -4.87
C SER A 55 -13.91 2.82 -6.10
N MET A 56 -13.24 2.14 -7.01
CA MET A 56 -12.85 2.67 -8.32
C MET A 56 -13.98 2.55 -9.36
N ILE A 57 -15.09 1.88 -9.05
CA ILE A 57 -16.31 1.87 -9.86
C ILE A 57 -17.24 3.00 -9.44
N ARG A 58 -17.88 3.62 -10.44
CA ARG A 58 -18.73 4.80 -10.24
C ARG A 58 -20.08 4.71 -10.95
N THR A 59 -20.54 3.48 -11.15
CA THR A 59 -21.85 3.24 -11.75
C THR A 59 -23.01 3.57 -10.81
N GLY A 60 -22.73 3.80 -9.52
CA GLY A 60 -23.75 3.94 -8.48
C GLY A 60 -24.35 2.60 -8.02
N GLU A 61 -23.90 1.49 -8.60
CA GLU A 61 -24.28 0.15 -8.20
C GLU A 61 -23.50 -0.28 -6.95
N MET A 62 -24.22 -0.89 -6.01
CA MET A 62 -23.65 -1.46 -4.79
C MET A 62 -23.25 -2.90 -5.06
N ASN A 63 -22.04 -3.12 -5.52
CA ASN A 63 -21.48 -4.44 -5.80
C ASN A 63 -20.48 -4.83 -4.70
N ILE A 64 -20.43 -6.13 -4.37
CA ILE A 64 -19.44 -6.66 -3.43
C ILE A 64 -18.05 -6.54 -4.06
N HIS A 65 -17.12 -5.95 -3.33
CA HIS A 65 -15.71 -5.92 -3.66
C HIS A 65 -15.04 -7.12 -2.98
N ASN A 66 -14.64 -8.11 -3.77
CA ASN A 66 -14.14 -9.38 -3.24
C ASN A 66 -12.73 -9.25 -2.66
N GLY A 67 -11.89 -8.35 -3.21
CA GLY A 67 -10.55 -8.10 -2.68
C GLY A 67 -9.65 -9.33 -2.70
N ALA A 68 -9.66 -10.10 -3.81
CA ALA A 68 -8.93 -11.35 -3.88
C ALA A 68 -7.42 -11.13 -3.85
N ASP A 69 -6.90 -10.11 -4.54
CA ASP A 69 -5.52 -9.68 -4.39
C ASP A 69 -5.38 -8.66 -3.26
N ASP A 70 -6.29 -7.72 -3.16
CA ASP A 70 -6.31 -6.65 -2.17
C ASP A 70 -7.39 -6.89 -1.06
N ASN A 71 -7.13 -7.62 0.08
CA ASN A 71 -5.85 -8.23 0.35
C ASN A 71 -6.03 -9.66 0.90
N ALA A 72 -6.91 -10.45 0.25
CA ALA A 72 -7.02 -11.86 0.62
C ALA A 72 -5.74 -12.64 0.29
N SER A 73 -4.98 -12.24 -0.75
CA SER A 73 -3.68 -12.83 -1.08
C SER A 73 -2.67 -12.66 0.07
N GLY A 74 -2.52 -11.45 0.60
CA GLY A 74 -1.63 -11.21 1.75
C GLY A 74 -2.07 -11.99 3.00
N THR A 75 -3.38 -12.07 3.25
CA THR A 75 -3.93 -12.85 4.37
C THR A 75 -3.68 -14.36 4.18
N ALA A 76 -3.81 -14.89 2.97
CA ALA A 76 -3.51 -16.28 2.67
C ALA A 76 -2.01 -16.58 2.84
N ALA A 77 -1.15 -15.69 2.34
CA ALA A 77 0.30 -15.79 2.54
C ALA A 77 0.67 -15.77 4.04
N LEU A 78 0.01 -14.93 4.84
CA LEU A 78 0.20 -14.88 6.30
C LEU A 78 -0.12 -16.22 6.96
N ILE A 79 -1.22 -16.87 6.58
CA ILE A 79 -1.64 -18.17 7.11
C ILE A 79 -0.65 -19.27 6.69
N GLU A 80 -0.21 -19.25 5.43
CA GLU A 80 0.73 -20.27 4.93
C GLU A 80 2.11 -20.11 5.58
N LEU A 81 2.59 -18.89 5.78
CA LEU A 81 3.82 -18.62 6.54
C LEU A 81 3.70 -19.11 7.99
N ALA A 82 2.56 -18.93 8.63
CA ALA A 82 2.31 -19.44 9.97
C ALA A 82 2.39 -20.97 10.01
N ARG A 83 1.80 -21.65 9.02
CA ARG A 83 1.88 -23.10 8.87
C ARG A 83 3.32 -23.59 8.68
N LYS A 84 4.09 -22.96 7.79
CA LYS A 84 5.50 -23.29 7.51
C LYS A 84 6.38 -23.07 8.73
N LEU A 85 6.29 -21.90 9.37
CA LEU A 85 7.12 -21.56 10.52
C LEU A 85 6.83 -22.40 11.76
N LYS A 86 5.58 -22.86 11.95
CA LYS A 86 5.24 -23.79 13.02
C LYS A 86 5.98 -25.13 12.90
N GLY A 87 6.22 -25.58 11.67
CA GLY A 87 6.91 -26.84 11.37
C GLY A 87 8.42 -26.68 11.10
N SER A 88 8.97 -25.47 11.13
CA SER A 88 10.35 -25.20 10.75
C SER A 88 11.33 -25.37 11.92
N ASP A 89 12.63 -25.40 11.58
CA ASP A 89 13.74 -25.35 12.53
C ASP A 89 14.18 -23.91 12.87
N ALA A 90 13.56 -22.89 12.26
CA ALA A 90 13.79 -21.49 12.56
C ALA A 90 13.11 -21.12 13.89
N LYS A 91 13.81 -21.32 15.01
CA LYS A 91 13.26 -21.18 16.37
C LYS A 91 13.98 -20.15 17.26
N ASN A 92 14.91 -19.39 16.67
CA ASN A 92 15.63 -18.37 17.42
C ASN A 92 14.86 -17.04 17.50
N ASN A 93 13.68 -16.97 16.88
CA ASN A 93 12.70 -15.92 17.07
C ASN A 93 11.34 -16.52 17.44
N ASN A 94 10.53 -15.77 18.17
CA ASN A 94 9.09 -16.01 18.22
C ASN A 94 8.46 -15.40 16.95
N TYR A 95 7.25 -15.85 16.60
CA TYR A 95 6.54 -15.33 15.42
C TYR A 95 5.18 -14.79 15.82
N LEU A 96 4.91 -13.57 15.43
CA LEU A 96 3.65 -12.89 15.64
C LEU A 96 2.99 -12.63 14.29
N PHE A 97 1.81 -13.15 14.10
CA PHE A 97 1.01 -13.01 12.89
C PHE A 97 -0.15 -12.09 13.19
N ILE A 98 -0.35 -11.06 12.37
CA ILE A 98 -1.42 -10.09 12.60
C ILE A 98 -2.19 -9.89 11.28
N ALA A 99 -3.47 -10.25 11.27
CA ALA A 99 -4.38 -9.80 10.24
C ALA A 99 -5.01 -8.49 10.73
N PHE A 100 -4.70 -7.39 10.04
CA PHE A 100 -5.16 -6.05 10.42
C PHE A 100 -6.55 -5.77 9.88
N SER A 101 -7.31 -4.94 10.59
CA SER A 101 -8.62 -4.43 10.19
C SER A 101 -8.56 -2.92 10.00
N GLY A 102 -9.34 -2.40 9.05
CA GLY A 102 -9.44 -0.96 8.83
C GLY A 102 -8.19 -0.34 8.21
N GLU A 103 -7.44 -1.10 7.42
CA GLU A 103 -6.35 -0.61 6.59
C GLU A 103 -6.88 0.37 5.56
N GLU A 104 -7.91 -0.01 4.84
CA GLU A 104 -8.59 0.73 3.77
C GLU A 104 -9.19 2.08 4.20
N LEU A 105 -9.37 2.25 5.49
CA LEU A 105 -9.86 3.47 6.11
C LEU A 105 -8.73 4.35 6.67
N GLY A 106 -7.49 3.92 6.55
CA GLY A 106 -6.29 4.68 6.94
C GLY A 106 -5.45 4.00 8.01
N LEU A 107 -5.15 2.73 7.86
CA LEU A 107 -4.25 1.94 8.71
C LEU A 107 -4.73 1.84 10.17
N PHE A 108 -6.04 1.85 10.43
CA PHE A 108 -6.53 1.92 11.82
C PHE A 108 -6.10 0.72 12.65
N GLY A 109 -6.10 -0.49 12.08
CA GLY A 109 -5.74 -1.71 12.79
C GLY A 109 -4.27 -1.74 13.20
N SER A 110 -3.35 -1.46 12.29
CA SER A 110 -1.93 -1.43 12.60
C SER A 110 -1.54 -0.28 13.53
N LYS A 111 -2.14 0.90 13.37
CA LYS A 111 -1.95 2.03 14.29
C LYS A 111 -2.41 1.68 15.69
N TYR A 112 -3.61 1.09 15.81
CA TYR A 112 -4.12 0.65 17.11
C TYR A 112 -3.20 -0.39 17.74
N TYR A 113 -2.71 -1.36 16.93
CA TYR A 113 -1.86 -2.42 17.43
C TYR A 113 -0.53 -1.88 17.98
N VAL A 114 0.15 -0.98 17.28
CA VAL A 114 1.44 -0.45 17.74
C VAL A 114 1.31 0.47 18.95
N ASP A 115 0.11 1.02 19.21
CA ASP A 115 -0.20 1.80 20.41
C ASP A 115 -0.71 0.94 21.57
N ASN A 116 -1.26 -0.26 21.27
CA ASN A 116 -1.79 -1.23 22.24
C ASN A 116 -1.27 -2.65 21.93
N PRO A 117 0.05 -2.87 21.94
CA PRO A 117 0.63 -4.12 21.49
C PRO A 117 0.40 -5.27 22.47
N THR A 118 0.28 -6.49 21.94
CA THR A 118 0.17 -7.72 22.75
C THR A 118 1.52 -8.29 23.19
N ILE A 119 2.62 -7.72 22.67
CA ILE A 119 4.01 -8.03 23.06
C ILE A 119 4.75 -6.74 23.36
N ASP A 120 5.88 -6.80 24.07
CA ASP A 120 6.78 -5.64 24.15
C ASP A 120 7.46 -5.40 22.79
N LEU A 121 7.13 -4.29 22.13
CA LEU A 121 7.68 -3.94 20.81
C LEU A 121 9.20 -3.72 20.84
N LYS A 122 9.80 -3.49 22.01
CA LYS A 122 11.26 -3.48 22.16
C LYS A 122 11.90 -4.81 21.79
N ASN A 123 11.15 -5.90 21.88
CA ASN A 123 11.60 -7.23 21.51
C ASN A 123 11.24 -7.60 20.07
N ALA A 124 10.53 -6.72 19.34
CA ALA A 124 10.32 -6.91 17.91
C ALA A 124 11.65 -6.86 17.17
N ASN A 125 11.95 -7.89 16.38
CA ASN A 125 13.15 -7.97 15.57
C ASN A 125 12.97 -7.16 14.28
N TYR A 126 11.97 -7.51 13.52
CA TYR A 126 11.55 -6.82 12.29
C TYR A 126 10.09 -7.19 11.97
N MET A 127 9.51 -6.46 11.01
CA MET A 127 8.15 -6.72 10.52
C MET A 127 8.17 -6.90 9.00
N ILE A 128 7.45 -7.91 8.51
CA ILE A 128 7.18 -8.14 7.09
C ILE A 128 5.68 -7.97 6.84
N ASN A 129 5.34 -7.07 5.94
CA ASN A 129 3.97 -6.80 5.50
C ASN A 129 3.74 -7.33 4.10
N MET A 130 2.61 -7.97 3.88
CA MET A 130 2.18 -8.49 2.60
C MET A 130 0.87 -7.83 2.21
N ASP A 131 0.88 -7.15 1.07
CA ASP A 131 -0.28 -6.46 0.58
C ASP A 131 -0.27 -6.54 -0.95
N MET A 132 -1.33 -7.15 -1.51
CA MET A 132 -1.43 -7.45 -2.93
C MET A 132 -0.25 -8.28 -3.45
N VAL A 133 -0.12 -9.52 -3.00
CA VAL A 133 0.96 -10.45 -3.39
C VAL A 133 0.49 -11.53 -4.36
N GLY A 134 -0.76 -11.51 -4.79
CA GLY A 134 -1.39 -12.53 -5.64
C GLY A 134 -1.35 -12.24 -7.15
N ARG A 135 -0.80 -11.11 -7.61
CA ARG A 135 -0.77 -10.76 -9.04
C ARG A 135 0.63 -10.66 -9.62
N LEU A 136 1.53 -11.55 -9.18
CA LEU A 136 2.87 -11.63 -9.79
C LEU A 136 2.75 -11.87 -11.30
N ASN A 137 3.40 -11.02 -12.09
CA ASN A 137 3.39 -11.14 -13.54
C ASN A 137 4.33 -12.27 -14.00
N ASP A 138 3.81 -13.29 -14.66
CA ASP A 138 4.57 -14.48 -15.10
C ASP A 138 5.72 -14.18 -16.06
N SER A 139 5.60 -13.11 -16.85
CA SER A 139 6.63 -12.75 -17.83
C SER A 139 7.80 -12.04 -17.18
N SER A 140 7.56 -11.16 -16.21
CA SER A 140 8.59 -10.39 -15.52
C SER A 140 9.05 -11.03 -14.23
N ASN A 141 8.20 -11.81 -13.56
CA ASN A 141 8.39 -12.32 -12.20
C ASN A 141 8.91 -11.24 -11.23
N THR A 142 8.49 -9.99 -11.42
CA THR A 142 8.99 -8.84 -10.66
C THR A 142 8.07 -8.54 -9.49
N ILE A 143 8.67 -8.43 -8.30
CA ILE A 143 8.00 -7.96 -7.09
C ILE A 143 8.72 -6.74 -6.53
N THR A 144 7.98 -5.79 -5.97
CA THR A 144 8.54 -4.66 -5.22
C THR A 144 8.68 -5.05 -3.76
N VAL A 145 9.85 -4.79 -3.19
CA VAL A 145 10.12 -4.93 -1.76
C VAL A 145 10.51 -3.56 -1.21
N GLY A 146 9.57 -2.95 -0.49
CA GLY A 146 9.75 -1.69 0.23
C GLY A 146 10.42 -1.91 1.58
N GLY A 147 10.88 -0.81 2.21
CA GLY A 147 11.50 -0.87 3.54
C GLY A 147 12.97 -1.29 3.56
N TYR A 148 13.58 -1.52 2.42
CA TYR A 148 14.96 -1.99 2.32
C TYR A 148 15.96 -1.09 3.09
N GLY A 149 15.75 0.22 3.10
CA GLY A 149 16.61 1.16 3.82
C GLY A 149 16.45 1.13 5.34
N THR A 150 15.48 0.38 5.88
CA THR A 150 15.18 0.39 7.33
C THR A 150 16.13 -0.44 8.18
N SER A 151 16.98 -1.25 7.54
CA SER A 151 18.09 -1.95 8.21
C SER A 151 19.24 -2.20 7.22
N PRO A 152 20.50 -2.02 7.62
CA PRO A 152 21.65 -2.42 6.82
C PRO A 152 21.66 -3.91 6.47
N SER A 153 21.13 -4.74 7.37
CA SER A 153 21.09 -6.21 7.19
C SER A 153 20.31 -6.65 5.96
N TRP A 154 19.35 -5.88 5.50
CA TRP A 154 18.64 -6.18 4.25
C TRP A 154 19.59 -6.18 3.05
N GLY A 155 20.54 -5.21 3.01
CA GLY A 155 21.55 -5.14 1.96
C GLY A 155 22.45 -6.37 1.93
N ASP A 156 22.87 -6.85 3.08
CA ASP A 156 23.71 -8.04 3.21
C ASP A 156 22.98 -9.29 2.70
N PHE A 157 21.69 -9.44 3.07
CA PHE A 157 20.87 -10.55 2.58
C PHE A 157 20.73 -10.53 1.05
N TYR A 158 20.25 -9.42 0.50
CA TYR A 158 19.97 -9.35 -0.95
C TYR A 158 21.24 -9.45 -1.79
N THR A 159 22.38 -8.93 -1.31
CA THR A 159 23.68 -9.12 -1.97
C THR A 159 24.07 -10.60 -1.96
N SER A 160 23.98 -11.26 -0.82
CA SER A 160 24.30 -12.68 -0.70
C SER A 160 23.35 -13.56 -1.50
N TYR A 161 22.06 -13.25 -1.52
CA TYR A 161 21.05 -13.96 -2.29
C TYR A 161 21.33 -13.87 -3.80
N ALA A 162 21.69 -12.69 -4.29
CA ALA A 162 22.04 -12.48 -5.69
C ALA A 162 23.32 -13.24 -6.10
N LEU A 163 24.32 -13.33 -5.22
CA LEU A 163 25.59 -14.01 -5.49
C LEU A 163 25.50 -15.54 -5.45
N GLN A 164 24.50 -16.12 -4.78
CA GLN A 164 24.36 -17.56 -4.65
C GLN A 164 23.97 -18.29 -5.95
N GLY A 165 23.79 -17.57 -7.06
CA GLY A 165 23.55 -18.16 -8.37
C GLY A 165 22.31 -19.07 -8.47
N ARG A 166 21.44 -19.07 -7.47
CA ARG A 166 20.14 -19.71 -7.56
C ARG A 166 19.41 -19.05 -8.72
N LYS A 167 18.82 -19.85 -9.61
CA LYS A 167 17.87 -19.34 -10.60
C LYS A 167 16.92 -18.43 -9.84
N GLN A 168 17.08 -17.13 -10.02
CA GLN A 168 16.19 -16.17 -9.36
C GLN A 168 14.79 -16.41 -9.92
N GLU A 169 13.94 -17.01 -9.13
CA GLU A 169 12.53 -17.21 -9.48
C GLU A 169 11.75 -15.89 -9.41
N LEU A 170 12.31 -14.91 -8.68
CA LEU A 170 11.77 -13.57 -8.51
C LEU A 170 12.82 -12.51 -8.84
N TYR A 171 12.41 -11.50 -9.58
CA TYR A 171 13.16 -10.26 -9.75
C TYR A 171 12.70 -9.24 -8.70
N ILE A 172 13.60 -8.91 -7.78
CA ILE A 172 13.29 -8.01 -6.67
C ILE A 172 13.57 -6.57 -7.06
N LYS A 173 12.53 -5.75 -7.11
CA LYS A 173 12.66 -4.30 -7.21
C LYS A 173 12.68 -3.71 -5.81
N ILE A 174 13.77 -3.06 -5.45
CA ILE A 174 13.98 -2.51 -4.11
C ILE A 174 13.45 -1.09 -4.03
N ASP A 175 12.66 -0.81 -2.98
CA ASP A 175 12.36 0.54 -2.50
C ASP A 175 12.93 0.71 -1.08
N SER A 176 13.69 1.79 -0.89
CA SER A 176 14.36 2.04 0.39
C SER A 176 13.45 2.63 1.47
N SER A 177 12.29 3.20 1.11
CA SER A 177 11.41 3.86 2.06
C SER A 177 10.82 2.88 3.08
N GLY A 178 10.90 3.23 4.37
CA GLY A 178 10.21 2.50 5.44
C GLY A 178 8.75 2.92 5.61
N SER A 179 8.34 4.03 5.00
CA SER A 179 6.96 4.49 5.00
C SER A 179 6.32 4.29 3.64
N GLY A 180 5.05 3.94 3.63
CA GLY A 180 4.27 3.68 2.43
C GLY A 180 2.78 3.59 2.75
N PRO A 181 1.94 3.25 1.76
CA PRO A 181 0.49 3.26 1.91
C PRO A 181 -0.08 1.97 2.53
N SER A 182 0.69 1.25 3.36
CA SER A 182 0.22 0.02 4.00
C SER A 182 0.75 -0.12 5.44
N ASP A 183 0.34 -1.17 6.15
CA ASP A 183 0.47 -1.37 7.60
C ASP A 183 1.91 -1.37 8.13
N HIS A 184 2.93 -1.72 7.30
CA HIS A 184 4.35 -1.64 7.67
C HIS A 184 4.75 -0.25 8.19
N THR A 185 4.09 0.81 7.69
CA THR A 185 4.35 2.20 8.09
C THR A 185 4.14 2.42 9.58
N SER A 186 3.14 1.76 10.18
CA SER A 186 2.87 1.87 11.61
C SER A 186 4.03 1.33 12.46
N PHE A 187 4.65 0.23 12.02
CA PHE A 187 5.80 -0.38 12.70
C PHE A 187 7.10 0.38 12.45
N TYR A 188 7.32 0.85 11.23
CA TYR A 188 8.45 1.72 10.91
C TYR A 188 8.49 2.96 11.82
N ARG A 189 7.34 3.58 12.10
CA ARG A 189 7.22 4.73 13.02
C ARG A 189 7.53 4.40 14.48
N LYS A 190 7.64 3.12 14.83
CA LYS A 190 8.09 2.62 16.14
C LYS A 190 9.53 2.13 16.10
N ASP A 191 10.32 2.58 15.11
CA ASP A 191 11.73 2.23 14.92
C ASP A 191 11.97 0.72 14.78
N ILE A 192 11.03 0.01 14.16
CA ILE A 192 11.15 -1.41 13.83
C ILE A 192 11.53 -1.52 12.35
N PRO A 193 12.60 -2.28 11.99
CA PRO A 193 12.91 -2.58 10.60
C PRO A 193 11.74 -3.27 9.90
N VAL A 194 11.42 -2.83 8.69
CA VAL A 194 10.27 -3.37 7.94
C VAL A 194 10.66 -3.80 6.54
N LEU A 195 9.94 -4.79 6.01
CA LEU A 195 9.84 -5.08 4.58
C LEU A 195 8.39 -5.07 4.17
N PHE A 196 8.12 -4.60 2.96
CA PHE A 196 6.79 -4.50 2.38
C PHE A 196 6.77 -5.15 1.01
N TYR A 197 6.01 -6.23 0.87
CA TYR A 197 5.87 -7.01 -0.36
C TYR A 197 4.64 -6.58 -1.13
N PHE A 198 4.82 -6.26 -2.42
CA PHE A 198 3.78 -5.73 -3.27
C PHE A 198 4.03 -6.09 -4.74
N THR A 199 3.08 -6.74 -5.42
CA THR A 199 3.21 -7.12 -6.83
C THR A 199 2.89 -6.00 -7.80
N GLY A 200 2.32 -4.90 -7.33
CA GLY A 200 1.91 -3.75 -8.12
C GLY A 200 0.40 -3.61 -8.25
N LEU A 201 -0.03 -2.44 -8.70
CA LEU A 201 -1.44 -2.21 -9.01
C LEU A 201 -1.83 -2.91 -10.31
N HIS A 202 -3.10 -3.30 -10.41
CA HIS A 202 -3.69 -3.89 -11.60
C HIS A 202 -5.05 -3.25 -11.92
N SER A 203 -5.60 -3.58 -13.08
CA SER A 203 -6.86 -2.98 -13.57
C SER A 203 -8.07 -3.25 -12.69
N ASP A 204 -8.03 -4.27 -11.84
CA ASP A 204 -9.12 -4.68 -10.95
C ASP A 204 -9.03 -4.05 -9.54
N TYR A 205 -7.93 -3.32 -9.24
CA TYR A 205 -7.71 -2.67 -7.95
C TYR A 205 -8.91 -1.84 -7.51
N HIS A 206 -9.39 -2.05 -6.28
CA HIS A 206 -10.57 -1.41 -5.69
C HIS A 206 -11.84 -1.56 -6.54
N LYS A 207 -11.98 -2.71 -7.23
CA LYS A 207 -13.16 -3.05 -8.03
C LYS A 207 -13.75 -4.39 -7.64
N PRO A 208 -15.07 -4.61 -7.84
CA PRO A 208 -15.70 -5.92 -7.67
C PRO A 208 -15.07 -7.04 -8.50
N SER A 209 -14.33 -6.68 -9.55
CA SER A 209 -13.67 -7.63 -10.43
C SER A 209 -12.32 -8.13 -9.91
N ASP A 210 -11.89 -7.76 -8.71
CA ASP A 210 -10.73 -8.39 -8.07
C ASP A 210 -11.12 -9.74 -7.48
N ASP A 211 -11.17 -10.74 -8.35
CA ASP A 211 -11.68 -12.08 -8.11
C ASP A 211 -10.57 -13.12 -7.97
N ALA A 212 -10.85 -14.22 -7.27
CA ALA A 212 -9.92 -15.29 -6.95
C ALA A 212 -9.40 -16.04 -8.19
N ASP A 213 -10.16 -16.11 -9.27
CA ASP A 213 -9.76 -16.75 -10.54
C ASP A 213 -8.63 -15.99 -11.26
N LYS A 214 -8.36 -14.75 -10.85
CA LYS A 214 -7.29 -13.91 -11.39
C LYS A 214 -6.01 -13.95 -10.58
N VAL A 215 -6.03 -14.60 -9.42
CA VAL A 215 -4.84 -14.74 -8.56
C VAL A 215 -3.83 -15.71 -9.20
N ASN A 216 -2.59 -15.27 -9.28
CA ASN A 216 -1.47 -16.11 -9.68
C ASN A 216 -0.93 -16.90 -8.47
N TYR A 217 -1.59 -17.99 -8.12
CA TYR A 217 -1.23 -18.83 -6.96
C TYR A 217 0.21 -19.33 -7.01
N LYS A 218 0.73 -19.68 -8.21
CA LYS A 218 2.13 -20.11 -8.35
C LYS A 218 3.11 -18.97 -8.12
N GLY A 219 2.73 -17.76 -8.53
CA GLY A 219 3.50 -16.56 -8.27
C GLY A 219 3.53 -16.22 -6.79
N GLU A 220 2.39 -16.32 -6.13
CA GLU A 220 2.24 -16.09 -4.69
C GLU A 220 3.05 -17.10 -3.88
N GLU A 221 3.05 -18.39 -4.25
CA GLU A 221 3.89 -19.44 -3.64
C GLU A 221 5.38 -19.06 -3.69
N LYS A 222 5.89 -18.55 -4.81
CA LYS A 222 7.27 -18.07 -4.92
C LYS A 222 7.57 -16.93 -3.94
N ILE A 223 6.61 -16.01 -3.76
CA ILE A 223 6.75 -14.89 -2.84
C ILE A 223 6.80 -15.39 -1.39
N ILE A 224 5.93 -16.31 -1.02
CA ILE A 224 5.91 -16.96 0.30
C ILE A 224 7.23 -17.66 0.57
N GLU A 225 7.76 -18.42 -0.41
CA GLU A 225 9.07 -19.09 -0.29
C GLU A 225 10.21 -18.09 -0.12
N HIS A 226 10.17 -16.98 -0.83
CA HIS A 226 11.17 -15.93 -0.69
C HIS A 226 11.14 -15.29 0.72
N ILE A 227 9.94 -14.97 1.22
CA ILE A 227 9.76 -14.43 2.59
C ILE A 227 10.26 -15.45 3.62
N TYR A 228 9.92 -16.72 3.46
CA TYR A 228 10.38 -17.79 4.33
C TYR A 228 11.92 -17.89 4.32
N THR A 229 12.55 -17.81 3.15
CA THR A 229 14.02 -17.82 3.01
C THR A 229 14.68 -16.66 3.76
N ILE A 230 14.08 -15.46 3.74
CA ILE A 230 14.57 -14.32 4.53
C ILE A 230 14.49 -14.63 6.03
N ILE A 231 13.36 -15.16 6.48
CA ILE A 231 13.17 -15.48 7.91
C ILE A 231 14.19 -16.52 8.37
N GLU A 232 14.44 -17.56 7.57
CA GLU A 232 15.47 -18.57 7.87
C GLU A 232 16.88 -17.96 7.89
N ALA A 233 17.20 -17.09 6.95
CA ALA A 233 18.51 -16.45 6.86
C ALA A 233 18.83 -15.60 8.10
N PHE A 234 17.82 -14.93 8.66
CA PHE A 234 17.97 -14.10 9.85
C PHE A 234 17.66 -14.84 11.17
N ASP A 235 17.27 -16.10 11.13
CA ASP A 235 16.88 -16.82 12.35
C ASP A 235 17.98 -16.83 13.42
N LYS A 236 19.24 -17.02 13.00
CA LYS A 236 20.40 -17.06 13.90
C LYS A 236 21.13 -15.71 14.02
N SER A 237 20.64 -14.69 13.37
CA SER A 237 21.25 -13.38 13.42
C SER A 237 20.89 -12.63 14.70
N PRO A 238 21.72 -11.73 15.18
CA PRO A 238 21.32 -10.78 16.22
C PRO A 238 20.09 -9.98 15.78
N LYS A 239 19.40 -9.40 16.75
CA LYS A 239 18.32 -8.45 16.47
C LYS A 239 18.79 -7.39 15.46
N LEU A 240 18.01 -7.16 14.41
CA LEU A 240 18.36 -6.23 13.35
C LEU A 240 18.41 -4.79 13.89
N SER A 241 19.42 -4.04 13.45
CA SER A 241 19.50 -2.62 13.74
C SER A 241 18.55 -1.83 12.84
N PHE A 242 17.81 -0.90 13.44
CA PHE A 242 16.96 0.02 12.70
C PHE A 242 17.77 1.16 12.10
N ALA A 243 17.45 1.53 10.87
CA ALA A 243 17.94 2.71 10.20
C ALA A 243 16.76 3.55 9.73
N LYS A 244 16.77 4.83 10.06
CA LYS A 244 15.74 5.76 9.59
C LYS A 244 15.98 6.09 8.13
N THR A 245 14.95 5.84 7.30
CA THR A 245 14.98 6.22 5.89
C THR A 245 14.65 7.70 5.72
N ARG A 246 14.95 8.27 4.58
CA ARG A 246 14.41 9.59 4.23
C ARG A 246 12.91 9.42 4.08
N GLU A 247 12.18 9.84 5.09
CA GLU A 247 10.73 10.01 4.93
C GLU A 247 10.53 11.08 3.88
N ALA A 248 9.83 10.73 2.83
CA ALA A 248 9.03 11.71 2.17
C ALA A 248 8.06 12.22 3.25
N GLN A 249 8.14 13.53 3.60
CA GLN A 249 7.32 14.09 4.68
C GLN A 249 5.85 13.98 4.31
N THR A 250 5.19 12.89 4.73
CA THR A 250 3.73 12.80 4.72
C THR A 250 3.23 13.66 5.88
N THR A 251 3.12 14.94 5.62
CA THR A 251 2.33 15.81 6.48
C THR A 251 0.88 15.35 6.39
N THR A 252 0.38 14.82 7.51
CA THR A 252 -1.03 14.65 7.88
C THR A 252 -1.97 14.20 6.76
N SER A 253 -2.76 13.17 7.05
CA SER A 253 -3.93 12.74 6.27
C SER A 253 -4.78 13.93 5.81
N ALA A 254 -4.41 14.53 4.70
CA ALA A 254 -5.24 15.51 4.04
C ALA A 254 -6.41 14.74 3.43
N ARG A 255 -7.60 14.92 3.97
CA ARG A 255 -8.84 14.59 3.26
C ARG A 255 -8.83 15.45 1.99
N PHE A 256 -8.47 14.83 0.87
CA PHE A 256 -8.49 15.53 -0.41
C PHE A 256 -9.92 15.89 -0.75
N SER A 257 -10.18 17.17 -0.95
CA SER A 257 -11.48 17.64 -1.43
C SER A 257 -11.71 17.30 -2.90
N VAL A 258 -10.63 16.92 -3.62
CA VAL A 258 -10.64 16.60 -5.05
C VAL A 258 -9.79 15.37 -5.35
N SER A 259 -10.09 14.69 -6.45
CA SER A 259 -9.29 13.60 -6.99
C SER A 259 -9.14 13.79 -8.49
N MET A 260 -7.94 13.70 -9.00
CA MET A 260 -7.70 13.70 -10.46
C MET A 260 -8.17 12.38 -11.09
N GLY A 261 -8.17 11.28 -10.33
CA GLY A 261 -8.55 9.96 -10.83
C GLY A 261 -7.42 9.26 -11.58
N ILE A 262 -6.18 9.53 -11.21
CA ILE A 262 -5.00 8.78 -11.66
C ILE A 262 -4.76 7.65 -10.67
N MET A 263 -4.49 6.46 -11.18
CA MET A 263 -3.88 5.35 -10.45
C MET A 263 -2.37 5.48 -10.62
N PRO A 264 -1.62 5.81 -9.56
CA PRO A 264 -0.18 5.94 -9.67
C PRO A 264 0.51 4.59 -9.86
N ASP A 265 1.51 4.54 -10.74
CA ASP A 265 2.45 3.44 -10.80
C ASP A 265 3.43 3.56 -9.62
N TYR A 266 3.16 2.86 -8.52
CA TYR A 266 4.00 2.87 -7.32
C TYR A 266 5.37 2.21 -7.56
N THR A 267 5.55 1.51 -8.68
CA THR A 267 6.83 0.91 -9.05
C THR A 267 7.70 1.83 -9.91
N TYR A 268 7.17 3.00 -10.30
CA TYR A 268 7.89 3.97 -11.12
C TYR A 268 8.99 4.67 -10.32
N GLY A 269 10.24 4.37 -10.61
CA GLY A 269 11.43 4.96 -9.94
C GLY A 269 11.95 6.27 -10.54
N GLY A 270 11.27 6.83 -11.55
CA GLY A 270 11.65 8.11 -12.18
C GLY A 270 11.08 9.33 -11.46
N SER A 271 11.46 10.54 -11.93
CA SER A 271 10.86 11.78 -11.44
C SER A 271 9.47 12.00 -12.02
N GLY A 272 8.50 12.33 -11.19
CA GLY A 272 7.10 12.50 -11.53
C GLY A 272 6.20 11.40 -10.98
N VAL A 273 4.92 11.46 -11.32
CA VAL A 273 3.95 10.40 -11.03
C VAL A 273 3.47 9.79 -12.33
N LYS A 274 3.90 8.57 -12.59
CA LYS A 274 3.44 7.81 -13.74
C LYS A 274 2.04 7.26 -13.44
N ALA A 275 1.12 7.47 -14.38
CA ALA A 275 -0.20 6.87 -14.33
C ALA A 275 -0.13 5.42 -14.81
N ASP A 276 -0.45 4.45 -13.95
CA ASP A 276 -0.69 3.07 -14.35
C ASP A 276 -2.08 2.94 -15.01
N GLY A 277 -3.03 3.77 -14.56
CA GLY A 277 -4.35 3.89 -15.13
C GLY A 277 -5.01 5.22 -14.83
N VAL A 278 -6.19 5.43 -15.44
CA VAL A 278 -7.04 6.61 -15.22
C VAL A 278 -8.47 6.14 -15.02
N SER A 279 -9.10 6.59 -13.93
CA SER A 279 -10.47 6.20 -13.58
C SER A 279 -11.50 6.87 -14.48
N ASP A 280 -12.50 6.10 -14.92
CA ASP A 280 -13.61 6.59 -15.74
C ASP A 280 -14.39 7.72 -15.05
N GLY A 281 -14.82 8.69 -15.85
CA GLY A 281 -15.60 9.85 -15.38
C GLY A 281 -14.83 10.87 -14.53
N LYS A 282 -13.56 10.63 -14.22
CA LYS A 282 -12.71 11.52 -13.43
C LYS A 282 -12.09 12.65 -14.26
N PRO A 283 -11.62 13.71 -13.60
CA PRO A 283 -10.98 14.86 -14.25
C PRO A 283 -9.85 14.51 -15.20
N ALA A 284 -8.98 13.55 -14.84
CA ALA A 284 -7.83 13.19 -15.67
C ALA A 284 -8.23 12.63 -17.03
N ILE A 285 -9.20 11.70 -17.10
CA ILE A 285 -9.63 11.13 -18.37
C ILE A 285 -10.32 12.16 -19.24
N LYS A 286 -11.11 13.07 -18.63
CA LYS A 286 -11.76 14.19 -19.34
C LYS A 286 -10.75 15.16 -19.93
N ALA A 287 -9.60 15.32 -19.28
CA ALA A 287 -8.48 16.16 -19.71
C ALA A 287 -7.57 15.44 -20.74
N GLY A 288 -7.88 14.20 -21.14
CA GLY A 288 -7.10 13.44 -22.12
C GLY A 288 -5.86 12.76 -21.58
N LEU A 289 -5.71 12.65 -20.24
CA LEU A 289 -4.67 11.85 -19.60
C LEU A 289 -5.01 10.36 -19.72
N ARG A 290 -3.99 9.50 -19.80
CA ARG A 290 -4.12 8.05 -19.97
C ARG A 290 -3.01 7.30 -19.26
N ALA A 291 -3.13 5.98 -19.17
CA ALA A 291 -2.08 5.12 -18.67
C ALA A 291 -0.75 5.35 -19.40
N GLY A 292 0.34 5.34 -18.67
CA GLY A 292 1.69 5.62 -19.15
C GLY A 292 2.11 7.09 -19.10
N ASP A 293 1.19 8.05 -18.90
CA ASP A 293 1.53 9.46 -18.73
C ASP A 293 2.24 9.69 -17.39
N ILE A 294 3.27 10.56 -17.39
CA ILE A 294 4.03 10.90 -16.19
C ILE A 294 3.73 12.35 -15.84
N ILE A 295 3.02 12.58 -14.75
CA ILE A 295 2.70 13.92 -14.25
C ILE A 295 3.95 14.53 -13.65
N ILE A 296 4.34 15.72 -14.14
CA ILE A 296 5.55 16.43 -13.71
C ILE A 296 5.29 17.80 -13.09
N LYS A 297 4.08 18.38 -13.33
CA LYS A 297 3.68 19.65 -12.72
C LYS A 297 2.17 19.77 -12.62
N MET A 298 1.66 20.39 -11.55
CA MET A 298 0.25 20.71 -11.33
C MET A 298 0.10 22.15 -10.83
N GLY A 299 -0.41 23.04 -11.67
CA GLY A 299 -0.38 24.48 -11.39
C GLY A 299 1.07 24.94 -11.15
N ASP A 300 1.33 25.57 -10.02
CA ASP A 300 2.68 26.02 -9.63
C ASP A 300 3.52 24.94 -8.93
N ASN A 301 2.95 23.75 -8.67
CA ASN A 301 3.62 22.70 -7.92
C ASN A 301 4.37 21.75 -8.85
N ASN A 302 5.68 21.61 -8.67
CA ASN A 302 6.48 20.59 -9.33
C ASN A 302 6.19 19.24 -8.70
N ILE A 303 5.99 18.23 -9.53
CA ILE A 303 5.69 16.87 -9.12
C ILE A 303 6.91 16.00 -9.43
N ALA A 304 7.72 15.75 -8.42
CA ALA A 304 8.88 14.86 -8.53
C ALA A 304 8.63 13.48 -7.92
N SER A 305 7.57 13.35 -7.10
CA SER A 305 7.19 12.12 -6.40
C SER A 305 5.68 12.05 -6.19
N LEU A 306 5.19 10.87 -5.83
CA LEU A 306 3.79 10.66 -5.43
C LEU A 306 3.39 11.59 -4.28
N GLU A 307 4.30 11.81 -3.34
CA GLU A 307 4.06 12.74 -2.22
C GLU A 307 3.81 14.16 -2.71
N ASN A 308 4.65 14.68 -3.62
CA ASN A 308 4.44 16.02 -4.17
C ASN A 308 3.09 16.11 -4.90
N TYR A 309 2.68 15.03 -5.57
CA TYR A 309 1.36 14.93 -6.21
C TYR A 309 0.23 15.02 -5.18
N MET A 310 0.33 14.26 -4.09
CA MET A 310 -0.66 14.28 -3.02
C MET A 310 -0.73 15.65 -2.33
N GLN A 311 0.41 16.27 -2.03
CA GLN A 311 0.47 17.63 -1.48
C GLN A 311 -0.16 18.67 -2.41
N ALA A 312 0.08 18.54 -3.72
CA ALA A 312 -0.52 19.42 -4.72
C ALA A 312 -2.05 19.26 -4.77
N LEU A 313 -2.55 18.01 -4.75
CA LEU A 313 -3.99 17.73 -4.72
C LEU A 313 -4.67 18.38 -3.50
N GLY A 314 -4.01 18.39 -2.34
CA GLY A 314 -4.54 19.02 -1.12
C GLY A 314 -4.75 20.52 -1.21
N LYS A 315 -4.17 21.19 -2.21
CA LYS A 315 -4.30 22.64 -2.42
C LYS A 315 -5.48 23.02 -3.31
N PHE A 316 -6.07 22.05 -4.01
CA PHE A 316 -7.15 22.31 -4.98
C PHE A 316 -8.52 21.98 -4.41
N LYS A 317 -9.54 22.62 -4.97
CA LYS A 317 -10.96 22.49 -4.59
C LYS A 317 -11.79 22.11 -5.82
N LYS A 318 -12.97 21.58 -5.57
CA LYS A 318 -13.95 21.29 -6.63
C LYS A 318 -14.28 22.57 -7.43
N GLY A 319 -14.15 22.47 -8.73
CA GLY A 319 -14.34 23.57 -9.68
C GLY A 319 -13.05 24.28 -10.10
N ASP A 320 -11.91 23.98 -9.47
CA ASP A 320 -10.62 24.54 -9.88
C ASP A 320 -10.19 24.00 -11.24
N LYS A 321 -9.68 24.90 -12.09
CA LYS A 321 -9.06 24.57 -13.39
C LYS A 321 -7.55 24.68 -13.25
N VAL A 322 -6.88 23.55 -13.35
CA VAL A 322 -5.44 23.43 -13.07
C VAL A 322 -4.70 22.98 -14.32
N LYS A 323 -3.67 23.71 -14.72
CA LYS A 323 -2.75 23.29 -15.77
C LYS A 323 -1.89 22.13 -15.25
N VAL A 324 -1.86 21.04 -16.00
CA VAL A 324 -1.08 19.85 -15.68
C VAL A 324 -0.11 19.60 -16.81
N LYS A 325 1.20 19.61 -16.49
CA LYS A 325 2.23 19.16 -17.41
C LYS A 325 2.55 17.69 -17.15
N TYR A 326 2.70 16.96 -18.24
CA TYR A 326 2.99 15.53 -18.19
C TYR A 326 3.87 15.11 -19.37
N LYS A 327 4.56 14.00 -19.20
CA LYS A 327 5.30 13.34 -20.28
C LYS A 327 4.51 12.17 -20.83
N ARG A 328 4.48 12.05 -22.15
CA ARG A 328 3.92 10.91 -22.87
C ARG A 328 4.98 10.39 -23.84
N GLY A 329 5.60 9.27 -23.49
CA GLY A 329 6.82 8.86 -24.16
C GLY A 329 7.93 9.89 -23.95
N ASN A 330 8.46 10.43 -25.03
CA ASN A 330 9.53 11.45 -24.99
C ASN A 330 8.99 12.89 -25.11
N GLU A 331 7.69 13.08 -25.25
CA GLU A 331 7.08 14.40 -25.41
C GLU A 331 6.60 14.96 -24.07
N GLU A 332 6.85 16.26 -23.85
CA GLU A 332 6.30 17.00 -22.73
C GLU A 332 5.06 17.77 -23.21
N LEU A 333 3.92 17.48 -22.59
CA LEU A 333 2.61 17.98 -22.97
C LEU A 333 1.96 18.71 -21.79
N GLU A 334 0.98 19.58 -22.10
CA GLU A 334 0.19 20.29 -21.10
C GLU A 334 -1.30 20.12 -21.40
N THR A 335 -2.10 19.91 -20.36
CA THR A 335 -3.57 19.93 -20.43
C THR A 335 -4.15 20.68 -19.25
N THR A 336 -5.44 21.00 -19.29
CA THR A 336 -6.16 21.59 -18.18
C THR A 336 -7.09 20.57 -17.56
N VAL A 337 -6.92 20.32 -16.27
CA VAL A 337 -7.77 19.46 -15.46
C VAL A 337 -8.75 20.34 -14.69
N GLU A 338 -10.05 20.03 -14.76
CA GLU A 338 -11.10 20.66 -13.97
C GLU A 338 -11.57 19.68 -12.89
N PHE A 339 -11.37 20.03 -11.62
CA PHE A 339 -11.69 19.18 -10.47
C PHE A 339 -13.16 19.21 -10.05
#